data_cb523611ad3c2bb31c55af8969674c7a
#
_entry.id   cb523611ad3c2bb31c55af8969674c7a
#
_cell.length_a   1.000
_cell.length_b   1.000
_cell.length_c   1.000
_cell.angle_alpha   90.00
_cell.angle_beta   90.00
_cell.angle_gamma   90.00
#
_symmetry.space_group_name_H-M   'P 1'
#
loop_
_entity.id
_entity.type
_entity.pdbx_description
1 polymer ?
#
loop_
_entity_poly.entity_id
_entity_poly.type
_entity_poly.pdbx_seq_one_letter_code
_entity_poly.pdbx_strand_id
1 'polypeptide(L)'
;MSTLLNKTRQINELLQQKNTFDSATDLPYDQMAVVLGEILNSNTYIISQAGALLGFTEKHDVNNARVKNMFIEKQFPKSYTDMVDRLFMTEANIPISSDSTAFPVESRELYPDGVTTIVPIYGAGARIGTIILSRIDRFFDDDALVLAEYSATVVGMQILYQQSRTIEENVRSATAVQMAISTLSYSELIAVRAIFKALQGDEGRLTASNIADEIGITRSVIVNALRKLESAGIIESRSLGMKGTYLKVLNHRFKEELNKA
;
A
#
# COMPACT_ATOMS: atom_id res chain seq x y z
N MET A 1 36.43 -1.06 7.19
CA MET A 1 35.17 -1.45 7.90
C MET A 1 34.34 -0.18 8.12
N SER A 2 33.07 -0.18 7.69
CA SER A 2 32.15 0.90 8.04
C SER A 2 31.83 0.82 9.53
N THR A 3 31.98 1.93 10.27
CA THR A 3 31.67 1.96 11.71
C THR A 3 30.16 1.86 11.91
N LEU A 4 29.70 1.40 13.10
CA LEU A 4 28.29 1.37 13.49
C LEU A 4 27.62 2.72 13.21
N LEU A 5 28.28 3.83 13.56
CA LEU A 5 27.79 5.18 13.32
C LEU A 5 27.52 5.46 11.82
N ASN A 6 28.41 5.04 10.91
CA ASN A 6 28.23 5.27 9.48
C ASN A 6 27.05 4.44 8.94
N LYS A 7 26.90 3.21 9.41
CA LYS A 7 25.74 2.36 9.06
C LYS A 7 24.42 2.96 9.54
N THR A 8 24.40 3.49 10.78
CA THR A 8 23.23 4.20 11.32
C THR A 8 22.89 5.44 10.49
N ARG A 9 23.90 6.20 10.04
CA ARG A 9 23.69 7.36 9.16
C ARG A 9 23.09 6.98 7.82
N GLN A 10 23.55 5.89 7.21
CA GLN A 10 22.97 5.36 5.96
C GLN A 10 21.50 4.99 6.12
N ILE A 11 21.13 4.38 7.26
CA ILE A 11 19.71 4.08 7.57
C ILE A 11 18.91 5.39 7.71
N ASN A 12 19.46 6.40 8.37
CA ASN A 12 18.79 7.71 8.52
C ASN A 12 18.60 8.44 7.19
N GLU A 13 19.49 8.26 6.23
CA GLU A 13 19.34 8.85 4.89
C GLU A 13 18.06 8.39 4.19
N LEU A 14 17.56 7.20 4.52
CA LEU A 14 16.28 6.70 3.99
C LEU A 14 15.10 7.60 4.39
N LEU A 15 15.15 8.24 5.58
CA LEU A 15 14.13 9.19 6.02
C LEU A 15 14.16 10.52 5.27
N GLN A 16 15.30 10.84 4.64
CA GLN A 16 15.50 12.10 3.90
C GLN A 16 15.06 11.99 2.43
N GLN A 17 14.92 10.78 1.94
CA GLN A 17 14.50 10.54 0.56
C GLN A 17 12.98 10.71 0.46
N LYS A 18 12.55 11.46 -0.55
CA LYS A 18 11.12 11.47 -0.91
C LYS A 18 10.79 10.11 -1.53
N ASN A 19 9.95 9.36 -0.86
CA ASN A 19 9.37 8.15 -1.46
C ASN A 19 8.43 8.59 -2.59
N THR A 20 8.97 8.71 -3.80
CA THR A 20 8.21 8.87 -5.03
C THR A 20 7.85 7.47 -5.52
N PHE A 21 6.63 7.04 -5.22
CA PHE A 21 6.07 5.79 -5.77
C PHE A 21 5.55 6.09 -7.16
N ASP A 22 6.41 5.96 -8.16
CA ASP A 22 6.08 6.30 -9.56
C ASP A 22 5.61 5.10 -10.38
N SER A 23 5.61 3.88 -9.84
CA SER A 23 5.11 2.72 -10.57
C SER A 23 4.25 1.79 -9.71
N ALA A 24 3.14 1.33 -10.27
CA ALA A 24 2.25 0.32 -9.67
C ALA A 24 2.92 -1.06 -9.50
N THR A 25 4.14 -1.24 -9.98
CA THR A 25 4.91 -2.48 -9.97
C THR A 25 5.87 -2.57 -8.80
N ASP A 26 6.37 -1.43 -8.29
CA ASP A 26 7.37 -1.43 -7.22
C ASP A 26 6.71 -1.60 -5.85
N LEU A 27 7.42 -2.31 -4.98
CA LEU A 27 7.01 -2.41 -3.60
C LEU A 27 7.38 -1.12 -2.84
N PRO A 28 6.54 -0.65 -1.91
CA PRO A 28 6.71 0.66 -1.28
C PRO A 28 8.01 0.81 -0.47
N TYR A 29 8.66 -0.28 -0.09
CA TYR A 29 9.85 -0.27 0.77
C TYR A 29 11.02 -1.07 0.19
N ASP A 30 11.05 -1.34 -1.13
CA ASP A 30 12.15 -2.10 -1.77
C ASP A 30 13.49 -1.42 -1.56
N GLN A 31 13.58 -0.10 -1.74
CA GLN A 31 14.82 0.62 -1.52
C GLN A 31 15.32 0.51 -0.07
N MET A 32 14.40 0.53 0.90
CA MET A 32 14.76 0.32 2.30
C MET A 32 15.28 -1.10 2.53
N ALA A 33 14.62 -2.10 1.96
CA ALA A 33 15.05 -3.49 2.05
C ALA A 33 16.45 -3.70 1.44
N VAL A 34 16.73 -3.06 0.30
CA VAL A 34 18.06 -3.12 -0.36
C VAL A 34 19.14 -2.54 0.55
N VAL A 35 18.94 -1.33 1.08
CA VAL A 35 19.93 -0.67 1.96
C VAL A 35 20.15 -1.49 3.23
N LEU A 36 19.08 -2.04 3.84
CA LEU A 36 19.20 -2.90 5.02
C LEU A 36 19.93 -4.20 4.70
N GLY A 37 19.63 -4.82 3.57
CA GLY A 37 20.30 -6.03 3.11
C GLY A 37 21.80 -5.83 2.89
N GLU A 38 22.21 -4.68 2.37
CA GLU A 38 23.61 -4.32 2.20
C GLU A 38 24.31 -4.07 3.55
N ILE A 39 23.72 -3.25 4.42
CA ILE A 39 24.28 -2.89 5.73
C ILE A 39 24.43 -4.12 6.62
N LEU A 40 23.40 -4.98 6.62
CA LEU A 40 23.33 -6.17 7.46
C LEU A 40 23.93 -7.42 6.78
N ASN A 41 24.29 -7.37 5.50
CA ASN A 41 24.71 -8.49 4.69
C ASN A 41 23.75 -9.69 4.80
N SER A 42 22.48 -9.47 4.53
CA SER A 42 21.39 -10.43 4.71
C SER A 42 20.34 -10.32 3.60
N ASN A 43 19.62 -11.42 3.34
CA ASN A 43 18.33 -11.28 2.70
C ASN A 43 17.41 -10.55 3.67
N THR A 44 16.62 -9.62 3.16
CA THR A 44 15.76 -8.75 3.98
C THR A 44 14.37 -8.73 3.39
N TYR A 45 13.37 -9.00 4.21
CA TYR A 45 11.97 -8.93 3.84
C TYR A 45 11.24 -8.02 4.82
N ILE A 46 10.49 -7.07 4.31
CA ILE A 46 9.63 -6.17 5.08
C ILE A 46 8.19 -6.56 4.78
N ILE A 47 7.46 -6.99 5.79
CA ILE A 47 6.06 -7.40 5.63
C ILE A 47 5.15 -6.58 6.53
N SER A 48 3.92 -6.35 6.08
CA SER A 48 2.86 -5.78 6.92
C SER A 48 2.38 -6.79 7.95
N GLN A 49 1.61 -6.35 8.93
CA GLN A 49 0.95 -7.23 9.89
C GLN A 49 0.03 -8.27 9.21
N ALA A 50 -0.59 -7.92 8.10
CA ALA A 50 -1.42 -8.85 7.30
C ALA A 50 -0.60 -9.80 6.40
N GLY A 51 0.73 -9.73 6.45
CA GLY A 51 1.64 -10.56 5.64
C GLY A 51 1.86 -10.08 4.22
N ALA A 52 1.34 -8.90 3.85
CA ALA A 52 1.66 -8.33 2.54
C ALA A 52 3.14 -7.96 2.49
N LEU A 53 3.82 -8.36 1.41
CA LEU A 53 5.22 -8.02 1.16
C LEU A 53 5.30 -6.54 0.77
N LEU A 54 6.01 -5.76 1.57
CA LEU A 54 6.16 -4.32 1.40
C LEU A 54 7.48 -3.93 0.73
N GLY A 55 8.50 -4.77 0.87
CA GLY A 55 9.79 -4.62 0.22
C GLY A 55 10.70 -5.81 0.51
N PHE A 56 11.63 -6.12 -0.39
CA PHE A 56 12.58 -7.19 -0.17
C PHE A 56 13.88 -7.01 -0.95
N THR A 57 14.92 -7.68 -0.49
CA THR A 57 16.14 -7.90 -1.24
C THR A 57 16.71 -9.29 -0.96
N GLU A 58 17.23 -9.92 -2.00
CA GLU A 58 17.92 -11.19 -1.91
C GLU A 58 19.42 -10.97 -2.11
N LYS A 59 20.18 -11.03 -1.03
CA LYS A 59 21.64 -10.98 -1.04
C LYS A 59 22.24 -12.35 -1.40
N HIS A 60 21.55 -13.39 -0.97
CA HIS A 60 21.92 -14.79 -1.16
C HIS A 60 20.77 -15.52 -1.86
N ASP A 61 21.04 -16.21 -2.95
CA ASP A 61 20.03 -16.99 -3.70
C ASP A 61 19.73 -18.32 -3.00
N VAL A 62 18.98 -18.25 -1.93
CA VAL A 62 18.59 -19.42 -1.10
C VAL A 62 17.14 -19.83 -1.31
N ASN A 63 16.37 -19.05 -2.04
CA ASN A 63 14.94 -19.23 -2.19
C ASN A 63 14.59 -20.12 -3.39
N ASN A 64 13.74 -21.11 -3.14
CA ASN A 64 13.22 -21.99 -4.18
C ASN A 64 12.07 -21.33 -4.97
N ALA A 65 11.58 -21.99 -6.00
CA ALA A 65 10.50 -21.47 -6.87
C ALA A 65 9.22 -21.11 -6.09
N ARG A 66 8.89 -21.85 -5.01
CA ARG A 66 7.72 -21.58 -4.16
C ARG A 66 7.86 -20.24 -3.45
N VAL A 67 9.02 -19.94 -2.87
CA VAL A 67 9.28 -18.65 -2.20
C VAL A 67 9.32 -17.53 -3.23
N LYS A 68 9.92 -17.74 -4.39
CA LYS A 68 9.92 -16.75 -5.48
C LYS A 68 8.50 -16.41 -5.98
N ASN A 69 7.59 -17.38 -5.99
CA ASN A 69 6.19 -17.13 -6.30
C ASN A 69 5.50 -16.26 -5.23
N MET A 70 5.84 -16.41 -3.95
CA MET A 70 5.33 -15.52 -2.90
C MET A 70 5.73 -14.05 -3.12
N PHE A 71 6.90 -13.80 -3.71
CA PHE A 71 7.33 -12.44 -4.07
C PHE A 71 6.50 -11.89 -5.24
N ILE A 72 6.14 -12.74 -6.21
CA ILE A 72 5.26 -12.36 -7.33
C ILE A 72 3.84 -12.04 -6.81
N GLU A 73 3.33 -12.87 -5.91
CA GLU A 73 2.01 -12.68 -5.28
C GLU A 73 2.02 -11.54 -4.25
N LYS A 74 3.20 -11.04 -3.87
CA LYS A 74 3.42 -10.01 -2.84
C LYS A 74 2.77 -10.35 -1.50
N GLN A 75 2.74 -11.64 -1.14
CA GLN A 75 2.06 -12.13 0.06
C GLN A 75 2.80 -13.29 0.71
N PHE A 76 3.01 -13.20 2.03
CA PHE A 76 3.51 -14.31 2.85
C PHE A 76 2.36 -15.23 3.29
N PRO A 77 2.62 -16.55 3.49
CA PRO A 77 1.61 -17.47 3.98
C PRO A 77 1.06 -17.06 5.34
N LYS A 78 -0.26 -17.15 5.49
CA LYS A 78 -0.92 -16.76 6.75
C LYS A 78 -0.38 -17.53 7.97
N SER A 79 -0.07 -18.83 7.80
CA SER A 79 0.50 -19.65 8.86
C SER A 79 1.83 -19.09 9.38
N TYR A 80 2.67 -18.56 8.49
CA TYR A 80 3.93 -17.94 8.86
C TYR A 80 3.70 -16.57 9.53
N THR A 81 2.83 -15.75 8.97
CA THR A 81 2.52 -14.43 9.55
C THR A 81 1.87 -14.55 10.93
N ASP A 82 0.93 -15.48 11.12
CA ASP A 82 0.31 -15.73 12.44
C ASP A 82 1.33 -16.21 13.49
N MET A 83 2.40 -16.87 13.06
CA MET A 83 3.48 -17.33 13.93
C MET A 83 4.38 -16.16 14.33
N VAL A 84 4.85 -15.36 13.36
CA VAL A 84 5.74 -14.23 13.66
C VAL A 84 5.02 -13.11 14.41
N ASP A 85 3.72 -12.97 14.26
CA ASP A 85 2.91 -11.98 14.98
C ASP A 85 2.84 -12.23 16.49
N ARG A 86 3.15 -13.44 16.96
CA ARG A 86 3.22 -13.77 18.38
C ARG A 86 4.50 -13.27 19.05
N LEU A 87 5.47 -12.83 18.27
CA LEU A 87 6.74 -12.32 18.79
C LEU A 87 6.59 -10.86 19.19
N PHE A 88 6.81 -10.55 20.47
CA PHE A 88 6.72 -9.20 21.00
C PHE A 88 8.04 -8.44 20.98
N MET A 89 9.15 -9.14 20.82
CA MET A 89 10.51 -8.61 20.73
C MET A 89 11.28 -9.34 19.64
N THR A 90 12.46 -8.84 19.34
CA THR A 90 13.38 -9.44 18.38
C THR A 90 13.72 -10.87 18.79
N GLU A 91 13.50 -11.81 17.88
CA GLU A 91 14.00 -13.17 17.98
C GLU A 91 15.19 -13.33 17.04
N ALA A 92 16.38 -13.39 17.64
CA ALA A 92 17.64 -13.34 16.91
C ALA A 92 18.23 -14.73 16.67
N ASN A 93 18.89 -14.89 15.51
CA ASN A 93 19.69 -16.05 15.20
C ASN A 93 18.94 -17.39 15.31
N ILE A 94 17.69 -17.40 14.89
CA ILE A 94 16.86 -18.58 14.80
C ILE A 94 17.53 -19.55 13.84
N PRO A 95 17.86 -20.80 14.25
CA PRO A 95 18.53 -21.74 13.39
C PRO A 95 17.64 -22.18 12.23
N ILE A 96 18.25 -22.57 11.13
CA ILE A 96 17.54 -23.02 9.93
C ILE A 96 16.62 -24.24 10.18
N SER A 97 16.89 -25.02 11.24
CA SER A 97 16.08 -26.16 11.64
C SER A 97 14.75 -25.78 12.31
N SER A 98 14.60 -24.53 12.75
CA SER A 98 13.37 -24.02 13.38
C SER A 98 12.23 -23.87 12.37
N ASP A 99 10.99 -23.98 12.85
CA ASP A 99 9.80 -23.68 12.05
C ASP A 99 9.63 -22.21 11.76
N SER A 100 10.24 -21.32 12.58
CA SER A 100 10.23 -19.86 12.40
C SER A 100 11.28 -19.37 11.38
N THR A 101 12.08 -20.28 10.80
CA THR A 101 13.10 -19.90 9.83
C THR A 101 12.48 -19.30 8.55
N ALA A 102 13.17 -18.32 7.96
CA ALA A 102 12.85 -17.79 6.64
C ALA A 102 13.32 -18.69 5.49
N PHE A 103 14.16 -19.69 5.79
CA PHE A 103 14.70 -20.58 4.76
C PHE A 103 13.68 -21.64 4.35
N PRO A 104 13.62 -21.98 3.04
CA PRO A 104 12.88 -23.14 2.58
C PRO A 104 13.42 -24.43 3.24
N VAL A 105 12.53 -25.39 3.46
CA VAL A 105 12.91 -26.69 4.05
C VAL A 105 14.01 -27.38 3.23
N GLU A 106 13.95 -27.23 1.92
CA GLU A 106 14.90 -27.79 0.95
C GLU A 106 16.30 -27.19 1.05
N SER A 107 16.43 -26.00 1.64
CA SER A 107 17.71 -25.31 1.82
C SER A 107 18.46 -25.71 3.09
N ARG A 108 17.84 -26.49 4.00
CA ARG A 108 18.42 -26.87 5.31
C ARG A 108 19.73 -27.61 5.21
N GLU A 109 19.85 -28.52 4.26
CA GLU A 109 21.08 -29.30 4.05
C GLU A 109 22.18 -28.47 3.36
N LEU A 110 21.79 -27.50 2.54
CA LEU A 110 22.72 -26.68 1.78
C LEU A 110 23.35 -25.56 2.65
N TYR A 111 22.63 -25.09 3.65
CA TYR A 111 23.05 -23.96 4.50
C TYR A 111 22.87 -24.30 6.00
N PRO A 112 23.60 -25.28 6.54
CA PRO A 112 23.40 -25.76 7.91
C PRO A 112 23.61 -24.68 8.98
N ASP A 113 24.44 -23.66 8.69
CA ASP A 113 24.73 -22.52 9.56
C ASP A 113 23.80 -21.32 9.28
N GLY A 114 22.77 -21.50 8.46
CA GLY A 114 21.81 -20.48 8.13
C GLY A 114 20.99 -20.05 9.34
N VAL A 115 20.84 -18.73 9.51
CA VAL A 115 20.09 -18.14 10.62
C VAL A 115 19.08 -17.12 10.13
N THR A 116 17.98 -17.05 10.85
CA THR A 116 16.93 -16.03 10.67
C THR A 116 16.86 -15.12 11.89
N THR A 117 16.68 -13.84 11.67
CA THR A 117 16.34 -12.88 12.74
C THR A 117 15.03 -12.20 12.37
N ILE A 118 14.08 -12.19 13.30
CA ILE A 118 12.75 -11.61 13.14
C ILE A 118 12.64 -10.41 14.05
N VAL A 119 12.38 -9.25 13.46
CA VAL A 119 12.29 -7.98 14.18
C VAL A 119 10.89 -7.41 14.02
N PRO A 120 10.09 -7.33 15.09
CA PRO A 120 8.76 -6.71 15.02
C PRO A 120 8.88 -5.21 14.79
N ILE A 121 8.00 -4.67 13.94
CA ILE A 121 7.88 -3.24 13.69
C ILE A 121 6.70 -2.71 14.49
N TYR A 122 6.97 -1.75 15.39
CA TYR A 122 5.95 -1.06 16.16
C TYR A 122 5.80 0.39 15.73
N GLY A 123 4.55 0.88 15.77
CA GLY A 123 4.23 2.27 15.54
C GLY A 123 3.00 2.69 16.33
N ALA A 124 3.07 3.82 17.03
CA ALA A 124 1.97 4.36 17.84
C ALA A 124 1.39 3.34 18.86
N GLY A 125 2.23 2.47 19.42
CA GLY A 125 1.82 1.46 20.40
C GLY A 125 1.22 0.17 19.82
N ALA A 126 1.08 0.08 18.50
CA ALA A 126 0.59 -1.12 17.81
C ALA A 126 1.70 -1.78 16.97
N ARG A 127 1.61 -3.09 16.79
CA ARG A 127 2.43 -3.78 15.80
C ARG A 127 1.88 -3.47 14.42
N ILE A 128 2.74 -3.07 13.49
CA ILE A 128 2.36 -2.66 12.14
C ILE A 128 3.06 -3.46 11.03
N GLY A 129 4.04 -4.29 11.40
CA GLY A 129 4.76 -5.13 10.45
C GLY A 129 5.89 -5.92 11.09
N THR A 130 6.72 -6.51 10.25
CA THR A 130 7.87 -7.33 10.64
C THR A 130 9.00 -7.16 9.63
N ILE A 131 10.24 -7.06 10.10
CA ILE A 131 11.44 -7.26 9.29
C ILE A 131 11.92 -8.69 9.55
N ILE A 132 12.16 -9.42 8.46
CA ILE A 132 12.74 -10.76 8.49
C ILE A 132 14.09 -10.67 7.80
N LEU A 133 15.13 -11.11 8.49
CA LEU A 133 16.51 -11.11 8.01
C LEU A 133 17.02 -12.53 7.96
N SER A 134 17.75 -12.91 6.91
CA SER A 134 18.40 -14.23 6.87
C SER A 134 19.83 -14.15 6.34
N ARG A 135 20.71 -14.91 6.98
CA ARG A 135 22.13 -15.11 6.61
C ARG A 135 22.45 -16.57 6.46
N ILE A 136 23.45 -16.89 5.63
CA ILE A 136 23.85 -18.26 5.35
C ILE A 136 25.11 -18.71 6.11
N ASP A 137 25.91 -17.77 6.62
CA ASP A 137 27.29 -18.01 7.00
C ASP A 137 27.70 -17.56 8.42
N ARG A 138 26.87 -16.79 9.11
CA ARG A 138 27.20 -16.23 10.43
C ARG A 138 26.02 -15.68 11.20
N PHE A 139 26.16 -15.63 12.52
CA PHE A 139 25.21 -14.96 13.41
C PHE A 139 25.17 -13.44 13.24
N PHE A 140 24.04 -12.85 13.58
CA PHE A 140 23.91 -11.41 13.79
C PHE A 140 24.51 -11.13 15.17
N ASP A 141 25.57 -10.36 15.18
CA ASP A 141 26.21 -9.84 16.40
C ASP A 141 25.42 -8.67 16.99
N ASP A 142 25.79 -8.20 18.17
CA ASP A 142 25.08 -7.12 18.87
C ASP A 142 24.97 -5.84 18.03
N ASP A 143 26.04 -5.47 17.28
CA ASP A 143 26.00 -4.32 16.39
C ASP A 143 24.97 -4.52 15.27
N ALA A 144 24.87 -5.70 14.70
CA ALA A 144 23.91 -6.02 13.66
C ALA A 144 22.46 -6.03 14.22
N LEU A 145 22.26 -6.53 15.44
CA LEU A 145 20.95 -6.53 16.12
C LEU A 145 20.51 -5.10 16.44
N VAL A 146 21.39 -4.27 16.97
CA VAL A 146 21.12 -2.83 17.20
C VAL A 146 20.69 -2.14 15.89
N LEU A 147 21.39 -2.40 14.80
CA LEU A 147 21.03 -1.84 13.49
C LEU A 147 19.69 -2.39 12.96
N ALA A 148 19.40 -3.66 13.19
CA ALA A 148 18.15 -4.29 12.77
C ALA A 148 16.95 -3.69 13.52
N GLU A 149 17.04 -3.54 14.84
CA GLU A 149 15.99 -2.93 15.68
C GLU A 149 15.81 -1.44 15.39
N TYR A 150 16.93 -0.73 15.18
CA TYR A 150 16.88 0.65 14.74
C TYR A 150 16.19 0.80 13.37
N SER A 151 16.49 -0.11 12.45
CA SER A 151 15.85 -0.16 11.13
C SER A 151 14.34 -0.39 11.24
N ALA A 152 13.90 -1.26 12.16
CA ALA A 152 12.47 -1.47 12.40
C ALA A 152 11.77 -0.18 12.87
N THR A 153 12.44 0.64 13.68
CA THR A 153 11.93 1.96 14.07
C THR A 153 11.80 2.89 12.86
N VAL A 154 12.83 2.96 12.02
CA VAL A 154 12.84 3.81 10.81
C VAL A 154 11.76 3.36 9.81
N VAL A 155 11.65 2.06 9.54
CA VAL A 155 10.60 1.50 8.68
C VAL A 155 9.22 1.78 9.28
N GLY A 156 9.05 1.61 10.59
CA GLY A 156 7.80 1.90 11.29
C GLY A 156 7.36 3.36 11.12
N MET A 157 8.28 4.30 11.22
CA MET A 157 7.99 5.72 10.97
C MET A 157 7.51 5.96 9.53
N GLN A 158 8.11 5.31 8.55
CA GLN A 158 7.70 5.43 7.14
C GLN A 158 6.32 4.81 6.89
N ILE A 159 6.04 3.65 7.49
CA ILE A 159 4.71 3.01 7.39
C ILE A 159 3.64 3.93 7.99
N LEU A 160 3.85 4.48 9.18
CA LEU A 160 2.91 5.41 9.82
C LEU A 160 2.71 6.68 9.00
N TYR A 161 3.78 7.25 8.47
CA TYR A 161 3.70 8.43 7.60
C TYR A 161 2.85 8.15 6.36
N GLN A 162 3.08 7.02 5.69
CA GLN A 162 2.30 6.63 4.52
C GLN A 162 0.83 6.38 4.84
N GLN A 163 0.54 5.70 5.95
CA GLN A 163 -0.84 5.49 6.42
C GLN A 163 -1.54 6.82 6.71
N SER A 164 -0.86 7.74 7.40
CA SER A 164 -1.39 9.08 7.69
C SER A 164 -1.72 9.84 6.41
N ARG A 165 -0.83 9.82 5.42
CA ARG A 165 -1.08 10.46 4.11
C ARG A 165 -2.26 9.85 3.38
N THR A 166 -2.37 8.53 3.37
CA THR A 166 -3.50 7.85 2.73
C THR A 166 -4.83 8.22 3.40
N ILE A 167 -4.86 8.31 4.73
CA ILE A 167 -6.04 8.75 5.48
C ILE A 167 -6.38 10.20 5.11
N GLU A 168 -5.39 11.10 5.12
CA GLU A 168 -5.58 12.51 4.78
C GLU A 168 -6.13 12.69 3.36
N GLU A 169 -5.57 11.99 2.37
CA GLU A 169 -6.02 12.01 0.98
C GLU A 169 -7.46 11.49 0.84
N ASN A 170 -7.79 10.41 1.55
CA ASN A 170 -9.15 9.87 1.55
C ASN A 170 -10.17 10.84 2.18
N VAL A 171 -9.83 11.46 3.32
CA VAL A 171 -10.69 12.46 3.97
C VAL A 171 -10.86 13.68 3.07
N ARG A 172 -9.78 14.19 2.49
CA ARG A 172 -9.82 15.33 1.55
C ARG A 172 -10.70 15.02 0.34
N SER A 173 -10.52 13.82 -0.24
CA SER A 173 -11.30 13.35 -1.38
C SER A 173 -12.79 13.24 -1.06
N ALA A 174 -13.15 12.65 0.08
CA ALA A 174 -14.54 12.55 0.53
C ALA A 174 -15.16 13.93 0.82
N THR A 175 -14.42 14.81 1.49
CA THR A 175 -14.88 16.16 1.80
C THR A 175 -15.16 16.97 0.53
N ALA A 176 -14.30 16.88 -0.49
CA ALA A 176 -14.51 17.54 -1.78
C ALA A 176 -15.80 17.08 -2.45
N VAL A 177 -16.08 15.77 -2.40
CA VAL A 177 -17.33 15.21 -2.93
C VAL A 177 -18.54 15.70 -2.15
N GLN A 178 -18.51 15.66 -0.82
CA GLN A 178 -19.62 16.12 0.02
C GLN A 178 -19.93 17.59 -0.22
N MET A 179 -18.91 18.45 -0.34
CA MET A 179 -19.08 19.85 -0.70
C MET A 179 -19.74 20.01 -2.08
N ALA A 180 -19.29 19.27 -3.08
CA ALA A 180 -19.88 19.32 -4.42
C ALA A 180 -21.36 18.88 -4.40
N ILE A 181 -21.68 17.78 -3.73
CA ILE A 181 -23.06 17.27 -3.59
C ILE A 181 -23.94 18.31 -2.85
N SER A 182 -23.43 18.96 -1.81
CA SER A 182 -24.22 19.97 -1.05
C SER A 182 -24.61 21.20 -1.87
N THR A 183 -23.96 21.46 -2.99
CA THR A 183 -24.33 22.53 -3.93
C THR A 183 -25.48 22.16 -4.86
N LEU A 184 -25.84 20.87 -4.93
CA LEU A 184 -26.90 20.39 -5.78
C LEU A 184 -28.27 20.68 -5.16
N SER A 185 -29.20 21.15 -5.98
CA SER A 185 -30.62 21.17 -5.59
C SER A 185 -31.18 19.74 -5.51
N TYR A 186 -32.33 19.57 -4.88
CA TYR A 186 -32.99 18.27 -4.78
C TYR A 186 -33.19 17.59 -6.15
N SER A 187 -33.65 18.35 -7.16
CA SER A 187 -33.85 17.82 -8.51
C SER A 187 -32.53 17.47 -9.20
N GLU A 188 -31.46 18.25 -8.96
CA GLU A 188 -30.12 17.95 -9.48
C GLU A 188 -29.53 16.69 -8.81
N LEU A 189 -29.75 16.48 -7.53
CA LEU A 189 -29.30 15.28 -6.82
C LEU A 189 -30.01 14.03 -7.36
N ILE A 190 -31.34 14.08 -7.61
CA ILE A 190 -32.09 13.00 -8.25
C ILE A 190 -31.52 12.71 -9.64
N ALA A 191 -31.23 13.77 -10.41
CA ALA A 191 -30.61 13.63 -11.74
C ALA A 191 -29.26 12.92 -11.67
N VAL A 192 -28.38 13.32 -10.76
CA VAL A 192 -27.07 12.73 -10.57
C VAL A 192 -27.18 11.24 -10.20
N ARG A 193 -28.07 10.88 -9.27
CA ARG A 193 -28.28 9.47 -8.91
C ARG A 193 -28.77 8.65 -10.10
N ALA A 194 -29.70 9.13 -10.90
CA ALA A 194 -30.19 8.45 -12.10
C ALA A 194 -29.08 8.26 -13.15
N ILE A 195 -28.29 9.32 -13.39
CA ILE A 195 -27.14 9.27 -14.30
C ILE A 195 -26.16 8.18 -13.91
N PHE A 196 -25.72 8.15 -12.65
CA PHE A 196 -24.67 7.21 -12.21
C PHE A 196 -25.19 5.81 -11.97
N LYS A 197 -26.51 5.63 -11.78
CA LYS A 197 -27.17 4.32 -11.84
C LYS A 197 -27.17 3.75 -13.26
N ALA A 198 -27.42 4.60 -14.27
CA ALA A 198 -27.42 4.19 -15.69
C ALA A 198 -25.99 3.94 -16.23
N LEU A 199 -24.96 4.57 -15.65
CA LEU A 199 -23.59 4.52 -16.14
C LEU A 199 -22.86 3.19 -15.93
N GLN A 200 -23.39 2.23 -15.18
CA GLN A 200 -22.85 0.87 -14.92
C GLN A 200 -21.30 0.78 -14.75
N GLY A 201 -20.61 1.86 -14.39
CA GLY A 201 -19.15 1.91 -14.26
C GLY A 201 -18.67 3.31 -13.87
N ASP A 202 -17.35 3.54 -13.93
CA ASP A 202 -16.75 4.84 -13.61
C ASP A 202 -16.71 5.78 -14.83
N GLU A 203 -16.95 5.25 -16.02
CA GLU A 203 -17.02 6.03 -17.24
C GLU A 203 -18.00 5.43 -18.24
N GLY A 204 -18.53 6.26 -19.15
CA GLY A 204 -19.43 5.79 -20.19
C GLY A 204 -20.17 6.91 -20.90
N ARG A 205 -21.04 6.53 -21.83
CA ARG A 205 -21.88 7.46 -22.58
C ARG A 205 -23.30 7.45 -22.06
N LEU A 206 -23.92 8.61 -22.05
CA LEU A 206 -25.33 8.78 -21.72
C LEU A 206 -25.98 9.86 -22.59
N THR A 207 -27.28 9.76 -22.73
CA THR A 207 -28.10 10.77 -23.38
C THR A 207 -28.91 11.50 -22.32
N ALA A 208 -28.56 12.75 -22.03
CA ALA A 208 -29.21 13.54 -20.99
C ALA A 208 -30.73 13.68 -21.18
N SER A 209 -31.19 13.73 -22.43
CA SER A 209 -32.65 13.79 -22.73
C SER A 209 -33.36 12.51 -22.29
N ASN A 210 -32.81 11.33 -22.58
CA ASN A 210 -33.44 10.07 -22.20
C ASN A 210 -33.58 9.91 -20.68
N ILE A 211 -32.52 10.30 -19.94
CA ILE A 211 -32.57 10.27 -18.48
C ILE A 211 -33.56 11.31 -17.93
N ALA A 212 -33.58 12.51 -18.54
CA ALA A 212 -34.51 13.56 -18.14
C ALA A 212 -35.98 13.12 -18.31
N ASP A 213 -36.30 12.49 -19.44
CA ASP A 213 -37.63 11.95 -19.73
C ASP A 213 -38.01 10.80 -18.78
N GLU A 214 -37.05 9.90 -18.46
CA GLU A 214 -37.28 8.77 -17.55
C GLU A 214 -37.65 9.20 -16.14
N ILE A 215 -37.00 10.27 -15.62
CA ILE A 215 -37.21 10.72 -14.22
C ILE A 215 -38.09 11.96 -14.11
N GLY A 216 -38.65 12.44 -15.22
CA GLY A 216 -39.60 13.55 -15.22
C GLY A 216 -39.01 14.92 -14.91
N ILE A 217 -37.76 15.20 -15.31
CA ILE A 217 -37.09 16.49 -15.15
C ILE A 217 -36.68 17.09 -16.48
N THR A 218 -36.22 18.32 -16.48
CA THR A 218 -35.72 18.97 -17.70
C THR A 218 -34.25 18.64 -17.97
N ARG A 219 -33.85 18.56 -19.24
CA ARG A 219 -32.47 18.37 -19.64
C ARG A 219 -31.52 19.43 -19.01
N SER A 220 -31.99 20.66 -18.80
CA SER A 220 -31.20 21.73 -18.21
C SER A 220 -30.79 21.42 -16.76
N VAL A 221 -31.64 20.72 -15.98
CA VAL A 221 -31.31 20.28 -14.62
C VAL A 221 -30.12 19.31 -14.65
N ILE A 222 -30.14 18.34 -15.58
CA ILE A 222 -29.04 17.39 -15.77
C ILE A 222 -27.75 18.13 -16.14
N VAL A 223 -27.80 19.02 -17.14
CA VAL A 223 -26.63 19.77 -17.60
C VAL A 223 -26.04 20.63 -16.48
N ASN A 224 -26.89 21.29 -15.67
CA ASN A 224 -26.44 22.11 -14.54
C ASN A 224 -25.79 21.25 -13.45
N ALA A 225 -26.38 20.10 -13.11
CA ALA A 225 -25.83 19.17 -12.14
C ALA A 225 -24.44 18.66 -12.56
N LEU A 226 -24.30 18.24 -13.82
CA LEU A 226 -23.01 17.80 -14.36
C LEU A 226 -21.97 18.91 -14.35
N ARG A 227 -22.34 20.12 -14.73
CA ARG A 227 -21.44 21.29 -14.71
C ARG A 227 -20.93 21.60 -13.31
N LYS A 228 -21.79 21.53 -12.28
CA LYS A 228 -21.39 21.71 -10.88
C LYS A 228 -20.37 20.69 -10.43
N LEU A 229 -20.62 19.40 -10.72
CA LEU A 229 -19.70 18.30 -10.39
C LEU A 229 -18.39 18.42 -11.17
N GLU A 230 -18.42 18.83 -12.42
CA GLU A 230 -17.24 19.05 -13.25
C GLU A 230 -16.42 20.25 -12.74
N SER A 231 -17.08 21.38 -12.41
CA SER A 231 -16.43 22.54 -11.81
C SER A 231 -15.76 22.23 -10.47
N ALA A 232 -16.29 21.26 -9.73
CA ALA A 232 -15.71 20.76 -8.49
C ALA A 232 -14.60 19.71 -8.71
N GLY A 233 -14.31 19.34 -9.96
CA GLY A 233 -13.30 18.32 -10.29
C GLY A 233 -13.68 16.88 -9.91
N ILE A 234 -14.96 16.62 -9.69
CA ILE A 234 -15.46 15.29 -9.31
C ILE A 234 -15.62 14.38 -10.51
N ILE A 235 -16.04 14.95 -11.64
CA ILE A 235 -16.23 14.26 -12.92
C ILE A 235 -15.58 15.05 -14.04
N GLU A 236 -15.36 14.38 -15.15
CA GLU A 236 -15.11 14.98 -16.46
C GLU A 236 -16.28 14.70 -17.37
N SER A 237 -16.75 15.72 -18.10
CA SER A 237 -17.82 15.57 -19.09
C SER A 237 -17.39 16.05 -20.45
N ARG A 238 -17.75 15.31 -21.50
CA ARG A 238 -17.44 15.65 -22.89
C ARG A 238 -18.67 15.47 -23.77
N SER A 239 -19.14 16.56 -24.39
CA SER A 239 -20.22 16.47 -25.37
C SER A 239 -19.77 15.75 -26.64
N LEU A 240 -20.57 14.80 -27.07
CA LEU A 240 -20.38 14.04 -28.32
C LEU A 240 -21.42 14.45 -29.40
N GLY A 241 -22.00 15.64 -29.26
CA GLY A 241 -23.05 16.13 -30.15
C GLY A 241 -24.31 15.25 -30.10
N MET A 242 -24.79 14.81 -31.25
CA MET A 242 -25.97 13.92 -31.34
C MET A 242 -25.78 12.54 -30.67
N LYS A 243 -24.54 12.14 -30.39
CA LYS A 243 -24.22 10.86 -29.73
C LYS A 243 -24.29 10.94 -28.20
N GLY A 244 -24.73 12.07 -27.63
CA GLY A 244 -24.89 12.25 -26.18
C GLY A 244 -23.66 12.87 -25.50
N THR A 245 -23.47 12.53 -24.22
CA THR A 245 -22.37 13.02 -23.39
C THR A 245 -21.57 11.84 -22.85
N TYR A 246 -20.25 11.90 -22.96
CA TYR A 246 -19.34 11.00 -22.28
C TYR A 246 -19.03 11.55 -20.90
N LEU A 247 -19.08 10.71 -19.88
CA LEU A 247 -18.74 11.03 -18.51
C LEU A 247 -17.65 10.11 -18.00
N LYS A 248 -16.79 10.66 -17.15
CA LYS A 248 -15.77 9.93 -16.40
C LYS A 248 -15.73 10.44 -14.95
N VAL A 249 -15.80 9.52 -14.00
CA VAL A 249 -15.60 9.83 -12.58
C VAL A 249 -14.12 9.99 -12.30
N LEU A 250 -13.72 11.15 -11.77
CA LEU A 250 -12.33 11.46 -11.40
C LEU A 250 -12.06 11.18 -9.94
N ASN A 251 -13.06 11.37 -9.07
CA ASN A 251 -12.92 11.17 -7.63
C ASN A 251 -13.47 9.79 -7.24
N HIS A 252 -12.59 8.90 -6.80
CA HIS A 252 -12.92 7.51 -6.44
C HIS A 252 -13.93 7.38 -5.29
N ARG A 253 -14.07 8.39 -4.43
CA ARG A 253 -15.03 8.40 -3.32
C ARG A 253 -16.44 8.84 -3.75
N PHE A 254 -16.59 9.31 -4.99
CA PHE A 254 -17.83 9.94 -5.43
C PHE A 254 -19.07 9.05 -5.28
N LYS A 255 -18.99 7.81 -5.75
CA LYS A 255 -20.15 6.89 -5.70
C LYS A 255 -20.52 6.53 -4.27
N GLU A 256 -19.54 6.34 -3.40
CA GLU A 256 -19.76 6.04 -1.99
C GLU A 256 -20.48 7.21 -1.29
N GLU A 257 -19.98 8.44 -1.47
CA GLU A 257 -20.58 9.61 -0.84
C GLU A 257 -21.94 9.99 -1.45
N LEU A 258 -22.14 9.78 -2.75
CA LEU A 258 -23.44 9.96 -3.41
C LEU A 258 -24.51 9.02 -2.86
N ASN A 259 -24.16 7.80 -2.46
CA ASN A 259 -25.10 6.83 -1.87
C ASN A 259 -25.46 7.19 -0.42
N LYS A 260 -24.64 7.99 0.28
CA LYS A 260 -24.90 8.45 1.65
C LYS A 260 -25.77 9.71 1.68
N ALA A 261 -25.74 10.51 0.63
CA ALA A 261 -26.46 11.78 0.49
C ALA A 261 -27.92 11.58 0.15
#